data_e14c0a98dd0b0b4655f9410ffe5bc518
#
_entry.id   e14c0a98dd0b0b4655f9410ffe5bc518
#
_cell.length_a   1.000
_cell.length_b   1.000
_cell.length_c   1.000
_cell.angle_alpha   90.00
_cell.angle_beta   90.00
_cell.angle_gamma   90.00
#
_symmetry.space_group_name_H-M   'P 1'
#
loop_
_entity.id
_entity.type
_entity.pdbx_description
1 polymer ?
#
loop_
_entity_poly.entity_id
_entity_poly.type
_entity_poly.pdbx_seq_one_letter_code
_entity_poly.pdbx_strand_id
1 'polypeptide(L)'
;MSKRKLQPSASNPNQDYCEFLLELAEFEKNVSRNIYKHNAYRKAASVLSHHPERITSGEQARQLAGVGRKIADKIDEFLQTGHLRKLDKIRASDVAVATAELSRVSGIGPAKARQLIDGGVRTLEELRARPELLNRHQTLGLRYVTEFESRIPRQEVAAIERHVLQRVAELDGRYRATVCGSYRSVTGPPSAAATGQLPGS
;
A
#
# COMPACT_ATOMS: atom_id res chain seq x y z
N MET A 1 23.00 -32.90 3.57
CA MET A 1 22.02 -31.95 3.02
C MET A 1 21.79 -30.84 4.05
N SER A 2 22.36 -29.66 3.81
CA SER A 2 22.36 -28.56 4.77
C SER A 2 21.02 -27.85 4.75
N LYS A 3 20.28 -27.86 5.85
CA LYS A 3 19.05 -27.10 6.05
C LYS A 3 19.43 -25.60 6.10
N ARG A 4 19.16 -24.84 5.01
CA ARG A 4 19.19 -23.38 5.06
C ARG A 4 18.18 -22.92 6.12
N LYS A 5 18.69 -22.48 7.27
CA LYS A 5 17.90 -21.69 8.23
C LYS A 5 17.40 -20.46 7.49
N LEU A 6 16.07 -20.30 7.42
CA LEU A 6 15.44 -19.04 7.08
C LEU A 6 15.91 -18.01 8.11
N GLN A 7 16.75 -17.07 7.65
CA GLN A 7 17.06 -15.90 8.45
C GLN A 7 15.77 -15.08 8.62
N PRO A 8 15.49 -14.52 9.82
CA PRO A 8 14.41 -13.57 9.98
C PRO A 8 14.66 -12.43 9.00
N SER A 9 13.60 -11.96 8.33
CA SER A 9 13.65 -10.82 7.43
C SER A 9 14.38 -9.67 8.16
N ALA A 10 15.55 -9.26 7.64
CA ALA A 10 16.30 -8.17 8.20
C ALA A 10 15.37 -6.95 8.28
N SER A 11 15.12 -6.44 9.49
CA SER A 11 14.33 -5.24 9.68
C SER A 11 15.01 -4.12 8.90
N ASN A 12 14.26 -3.42 8.03
CA ASN A 12 14.76 -2.29 7.27
C ASN A 12 15.32 -1.23 8.23
N PRO A 13 16.65 -0.97 8.25
CA PRO A 13 17.24 -0.04 9.21
C PRO A 13 16.77 1.41 9.00
N ASN A 14 16.19 1.73 7.84
CA ASN A 14 15.73 3.06 7.43
C ASN A 14 14.20 3.14 7.36
N GLN A 15 13.48 2.28 8.09
CA GLN A 15 12.02 2.17 7.98
C GLN A 15 11.31 3.47 8.32
N ASP A 16 11.75 4.17 9.34
CA ASP A 16 11.19 5.46 9.76
C ASP A 16 11.29 6.53 8.66
N TYR A 17 12.41 6.55 7.91
CA TYR A 17 12.54 7.44 6.75
C TYR A 17 11.60 7.03 5.62
N CYS A 18 11.44 5.73 5.39
CA CYS A 18 10.49 5.23 4.40
C CYS A 18 9.06 5.62 4.75
N GLU A 19 8.68 5.48 6.01
CA GLU A 19 7.33 5.81 6.50
C GLU A 19 6.99 7.28 6.28
N PHE A 20 7.83 8.21 6.74
CA PHE A 20 7.55 9.62 6.54
C PHE A 20 7.59 10.06 5.06
N LEU A 21 8.44 9.45 4.24
CA LEU A 21 8.47 9.75 2.80
C LEU A 21 7.23 9.23 2.09
N LEU A 22 6.72 8.07 2.46
CA LEU A 22 5.47 7.54 1.90
C LEU A 22 4.27 8.39 2.31
N GLU A 23 4.21 8.86 3.57
CA GLU A 23 3.17 9.79 4.01
C GLU A 23 3.21 11.12 3.23
N LEU A 24 4.40 11.68 3.01
CA LEU A 24 4.56 12.86 2.15
C LEU A 24 4.14 12.58 0.70
N ALA A 25 4.44 11.39 0.18
CA ALA A 25 4.04 11.01 -1.17
C ALA A 25 2.52 10.96 -1.32
N GLU A 26 1.82 10.37 -0.37
CA GLU A 26 0.34 10.31 -0.38
C GLU A 26 -0.28 11.70 -0.27
N PHE A 27 0.25 12.58 0.56
CA PHE A 27 -0.20 13.97 0.63
C PHE A 27 -0.02 14.71 -0.71
N GLU A 28 1.15 14.59 -1.34
CA GLU A 28 1.41 15.26 -2.62
C GLU A 28 0.49 14.72 -3.75
N LYS A 29 0.13 13.43 -3.69
CA LYS A 29 -0.82 12.84 -4.64
C LYS A 29 -2.26 13.28 -4.37
N ASN A 30 -2.72 13.15 -3.12
CA ASN A 30 -4.12 13.23 -2.76
C ASN A 30 -4.59 14.67 -2.51
N VAL A 31 -3.74 15.51 -1.95
CA VAL A 31 -4.08 16.90 -1.57
C VAL A 31 -3.45 17.91 -2.52
N SER A 32 -2.14 17.87 -2.70
CA SER A 32 -1.41 18.83 -3.54
C SER A 32 -1.51 18.53 -5.05
N ARG A 33 -1.94 17.32 -5.44
CA ARG A 33 -2.02 16.83 -6.83
C ARG A 33 -0.70 16.94 -7.60
N ASN A 34 0.42 16.81 -6.90
CA ASN A 34 1.75 16.91 -7.47
C ASN A 34 2.36 15.51 -7.67
N ILE A 35 2.10 14.93 -8.84
CA ILE A 35 2.56 13.57 -9.17
C ILE A 35 4.09 13.47 -9.24
N TYR A 36 4.79 14.54 -9.61
CA TYR A 36 6.26 14.55 -9.67
C TYR A 36 6.86 14.41 -8.26
N LYS A 37 6.35 15.15 -7.29
CA LYS A 37 6.80 15.01 -5.88
C LYS A 37 6.40 13.67 -5.28
N HIS A 38 5.18 13.19 -5.58
CA HIS A 38 4.75 11.86 -5.19
C HIS A 38 5.75 10.78 -5.64
N ASN A 39 6.08 10.78 -6.94
CA ASN A 39 7.01 9.82 -7.51
C ASN A 39 8.42 9.96 -6.92
N ALA A 40 8.89 11.18 -6.70
CA ALA A 40 10.20 11.43 -6.09
C ALA A 40 10.29 10.87 -4.67
N TYR A 41 9.28 11.10 -3.82
CA TYR A 41 9.25 10.57 -2.46
C TYR A 41 9.16 9.04 -2.44
N ARG A 42 8.33 8.44 -3.30
CA ARG A 42 8.24 6.97 -3.41
C ARG A 42 9.54 6.33 -3.87
N LYS A 43 10.20 6.94 -4.87
CA LYS A 43 11.51 6.47 -5.34
C LYS A 43 12.54 6.50 -4.23
N ALA A 44 12.63 7.61 -3.50
CA ALA A 44 13.55 7.74 -2.38
C ALA A 44 13.25 6.72 -1.25
N ALA A 45 11.98 6.53 -0.89
CA ALA A 45 11.59 5.50 0.09
C ALA A 45 12.00 4.09 -0.37
N SER A 46 11.79 3.75 -1.64
CA SER A 46 12.22 2.46 -2.18
C SER A 46 13.73 2.28 -2.14
N VAL A 47 14.52 3.31 -2.48
CA VAL A 47 15.98 3.23 -2.43
C VAL A 47 16.48 3.05 -0.99
N LEU A 48 15.91 3.81 -0.04
CA LEU A 48 16.27 3.71 1.37
C LEU A 48 15.88 2.37 1.98
N SER A 49 14.76 1.78 1.56
CA SER A 49 14.33 0.46 2.06
C SER A 49 15.24 -0.68 1.65
N HIS A 50 15.96 -0.54 0.52
CA HIS A 50 16.91 -1.54 0.04
C HIS A 50 18.35 -1.26 0.48
N HIS A 51 18.60 -0.12 1.12
CA HIS A 51 19.92 0.19 1.63
C HIS A 51 20.22 -0.60 2.90
N PRO A 52 21.30 -1.40 2.95
CA PRO A 52 21.55 -2.35 4.03
C PRO A 52 21.92 -1.68 5.36
N GLU A 53 22.44 -0.45 5.30
CA GLU A 53 22.95 0.28 6.45
C GLU A 53 21.99 1.41 6.88
N ARG A 54 22.05 1.76 8.16
CA ARG A 54 21.33 2.94 8.66
C ARG A 54 21.95 4.22 8.11
N ILE A 55 21.15 5.05 7.49
CA ILE A 55 21.53 6.39 7.05
C ILE A 55 21.62 7.31 8.28
N THR A 56 22.76 7.98 8.44
CA THR A 56 23.06 8.83 9.59
C THR A 56 23.15 10.32 9.25
N SER A 57 23.06 10.68 7.97
CA SER A 57 23.02 12.07 7.53
C SER A 57 22.30 12.23 6.18
N GLY A 58 21.76 13.42 5.93
CA GLY A 58 21.20 13.76 4.62
C GLY A 58 22.24 13.75 3.51
N GLU A 59 23.50 14.08 3.80
CA GLU A 59 24.58 14.01 2.82
C GLU A 59 24.85 12.58 2.38
N GLN A 60 24.89 11.63 3.31
CA GLN A 60 24.97 10.21 2.98
C GLN A 60 23.77 9.76 2.13
N ALA A 61 22.56 10.20 2.50
CA ALA A 61 21.35 9.90 1.72
C ALA A 61 21.42 10.45 0.29
N ARG A 62 22.02 11.63 0.07
CA ARG A 62 22.19 12.24 -1.27
C ARG A 62 23.05 11.44 -2.23
N GLN A 63 23.94 10.59 -1.73
CA GLN A 63 24.76 9.73 -2.58
C GLN A 63 23.93 8.61 -3.22
N LEU A 64 22.74 8.36 -2.70
CA LEU A 64 21.82 7.34 -3.24
C LEU A 64 21.06 7.88 -4.45
N ALA A 65 21.05 7.11 -5.54
CA ALA A 65 20.36 7.49 -6.77
C ALA A 65 18.85 7.63 -6.55
N GLY A 66 18.33 8.84 -6.68
CA GLY A 66 16.91 9.13 -6.46
C GLY A 66 16.60 9.90 -5.18
N VAL A 67 17.61 10.17 -4.34
CA VAL A 67 17.50 11.04 -3.17
C VAL A 67 18.06 12.42 -3.51
N GLY A 68 17.17 13.38 -3.75
CA GLY A 68 17.56 14.77 -4.03
C GLY A 68 17.77 15.58 -2.75
N ARG A 69 18.40 16.78 -2.90
CA ARG A 69 18.72 17.69 -1.78
C ARG A 69 17.54 17.92 -0.82
N LYS A 70 16.34 18.23 -1.36
CA LYS A 70 15.15 18.48 -0.53
C LYS A 70 14.68 17.29 0.30
N ILE A 71 15.02 16.07 -0.11
CA ILE A 71 14.74 14.85 0.65
C ILE A 71 15.82 14.65 1.70
N ALA A 72 17.07 14.87 1.34
CA ALA A 72 18.21 14.84 2.27
C ALA A 72 18.02 15.83 3.43
N ASP A 73 17.64 17.08 3.13
CA ASP A 73 17.35 18.09 4.15
C ASP A 73 16.24 17.64 5.13
N LYS A 74 15.26 16.83 4.66
CA LYS A 74 14.22 16.26 5.54
C LYS A 74 14.74 15.12 6.40
N ILE A 75 15.66 14.32 5.90
CA ILE A 75 16.31 13.27 6.68
C ILE A 75 17.13 13.93 7.80
N ASP A 76 17.87 15.00 7.51
CA ASP A 76 18.61 15.74 8.54
C ASP A 76 17.67 16.38 9.56
N GLU A 77 16.56 17.01 9.13
CA GLU A 77 15.53 17.54 10.02
C GLU A 77 15.01 16.45 10.96
N PHE A 78 14.67 15.28 10.41
CA PHE A 78 14.17 14.15 11.19
C PHE A 78 15.21 13.58 12.16
N LEU A 79 16.46 13.48 11.74
CA LEU A 79 17.57 13.04 12.59
C LEU A 79 17.80 13.96 13.78
N GLN A 80 17.65 15.26 13.57
CA GLN A 80 17.89 16.27 14.62
C GLN A 80 16.71 16.43 15.58
N THR A 81 15.48 16.27 15.10
CA THR A 81 14.27 16.64 15.83
C THR A 81 13.35 15.47 16.16
N GLY A 82 13.52 14.32 15.51
CA GLY A 82 12.62 13.17 15.62
C GLY A 82 11.30 13.33 14.86
N HIS A 83 11.05 14.48 14.22
CA HIS A 83 9.82 14.77 13.49
C HIS A 83 10.06 15.69 12.29
N LEU A 84 9.05 15.88 11.44
CA LEU A 84 9.10 16.78 10.28
C LEU A 84 8.03 17.87 10.40
N ARG A 85 8.43 19.13 10.50
CA ARG A 85 7.50 20.28 10.55
C ARG A 85 6.49 20.28 9.40
N LYS A 86 6.89 19.77 8.22
CA LYS A 86 5.96 19.66 7.09
C LYS A 86 4.87 18.63 7.36
N LEU A 87 5.19 17.47 7.94
CA LEU A 87 4.19 16.46 8.30
C LEU A 87 3.30 16.91 9.44
N ASP A 88 3.85 17.61 10.43
CA ASP A 88 3.06 18.15 11.54
C ASP A 88 1.97 19.12 11.03
N LYS A 89 2.34 19.99 10.08
CA LYS A 89 1.38 20.89 9.42
C LYS A 89 0.35 20.13 8.57
N ILE A 90 0.75 19.07 7.89
CA ILE A 90 -0.14 18.24 7.09
C ILE A 90 -1.15 17.52 7.99
N ARG A 91 -0.67 16.90 9.07
CA ARG A 91 -1.50 16.19 10.05
C ARG A 91 -2.48 17.11 10.78
N ALA A 92 -2.10 18.36 10.98
CA ALA A 92 -2.98 19.40 11.54
C ALA A 92 -3.94 20.01 10.51
N SER A 93 -3.86 19.65 9.23
CA SER A 93 -4.72 20.20 8.18
C SER A 93 -6.05 19.45 8.11
N ASP A 94 -7.16 20.11 8.45
CA ASP A 94 -8.53 19.56 8.34
C ASP A 94 -8.84 19.01 6.96
N VAL A 95 -8.33 19.66 5.90
CA VAL A 95 -8.53 19.22 4.52
C VAL A 95 -7.78 17.91 4.24
N ALA A 96 -6.57 17.74 4.76
CA ALA A 96 -5.80 16.51 4.57
C ALA A 96 -6.46 15.35 5.31
N VAL A 97 -6.90 15.57 6.53
CA VAL A 97 -7.61 14.56 7.34
C VAL A 97 -8.91 14.15 6.64
N ALA A 98 -9.74 15.11 6.25
CA ALA A 98 -11.00 14.83 5.54
C ALA A 98 -10.75 14.12 4.19
N THR A 99 -9.72 14.52 3.44
CA THR A 99 -9.36 13.86 2.17
C THR A 99 -8.97 12.40 2.41
N ALA A 100 -8.17 12.13 3.43
CA ALA A 100 -7.76 10.77 3.79
C ALA A 100 -8.98 9.93 4.18
N GLU A 101 -9.86 10.46 5.03
CA GLU A 101 -11.07 9.79 5.49
C GLU A 101 -12.02 9.44 4.34
N LEU A 102 -12.37 10.39 3.50
CA LEU A 102 -13.29 10.18 2.37
C LEU A 102 -12.69 9.24 1.31
N SER A 103 -11.37 9.25 1.12
CA SER A 103 -10.68 8.38 0.16
C SER A 103 -10.61 6.90 0.59
N ARG A 104 -10.99 6.56 1.81
CA ARG A 104 -11.17 5.16 2.26
C ARG A 104 -12.30 4.48 1.51
N VAL A 105 -13.29 5.25 1.05
CA VAL A 105 -14.42 4.72 0.30
C VAL A 105 -14.00 4.31 -1.10
N SER A 106 -14.20 3.05 -1.46
CA SER A 106 -13.93 2.56 -2.82
C SER A 106 -14.71 3.36 -3.86
N GLY A 107 -13.99 3.88 -4.85
CA GLY A 107 -14.56 4.76 -5.89
C GLY A 107 -14.54 6.25 -5.55
N ILE A 108 -14.04 6.66 -4.37
CA ILE A 108 -13.77 8.05 -4.02
C ILE A 108 -12.27 8.30 -4.07
N GLY A 109 -11.80 8.85 -5.19
CA GLY A 109 -10.43 9.33 -5.31
C GLY A 109 -10.27 10.78 -4.85
N PRO A 110 -9.04 11.32 -4.87
CA PRO A 110 -8.73 12.68 -4.37
C PRO A 110 -9.57 13.80 -5.01
N ALA A 111 -9.92 13.65 -6.28
CA ALA A 111 -10.74 14.65 -6.98
C ALA A 111 -12.17 14.69 -6.42
N LYS A 112 -12.80 13.52 -6.21
CA LYS A 112 -14.14 13.43 -5.65
C LYS A 112 -14.14 13.79 -4.18
N ALA A 113 -13.13 13.38 -3.39
CA ALA A 113 -12.97 13.78 -2.01
C ALA A 113 -12.91 15.31 -1.87
N ARG A 114 -12.12 15.98 -2.71
CA ARG A 114 -12.06 17.44 -2.71
C ARG A 114 -13.40 18.09 -3.03
N GLN A 115 -14.12 17.59 -4.04
CA GLN A 115 -15.45 18.08 -4.38
C GLN A 115 -16.42 17.95 -3.19
N LEU A 116 -16.37 16.84 -2.45
CA LEU A 116 -17.20 16.60 -1.27
C LEU A 116 -16.85 17.56 -0.14
N ILE A 117 -15.55 17.79 0.12
CA ILE A 117 -15.08 18.74 1.14
C ILE A 117 -15.51 20.18 0.81
N ASP A 118 -15.38 20.59 -0.44
CA ASP A 118 -15.84 21.90 -0.90
C ASP A 118 -17.37 22.05 -0.81
N GLY A 119 -18.11 20.93 -0.89
CA GLY A 119 -19.57 20.82 -0.63
C GLY A 119 -19.93 20.66 0.85
N GLY A 120 -18.96 20.76 1.78
CA GLY A 120 -19.18 20.70 3.23
C GLY A 120 -19.28 19.28 3.81
N VAL A 121 -18.82 18.24 3.09
CA VAL A 121 -18.76 16.85 3.59
C VAL A 121 -17.31 16.50 3.92
N ARG A 122 -17.02 16.22 5.19
CA ARG A 122 -15.65 15.96 5.67
C ARG A 122 -15.46 14.60 6.33
N THR A 123 -16.57 13.95 6.76
CA THR A 123 -16.54 12.67 7.45
C THR A 123 -17.39 11.62 6.73
N LEU A 124 -17.16 10.34 7.06
CA LEU A 124 -17.97 9.23 6.52
C LEU A 124 -19.42 9.29 7.03
N GLU A 125 -19.66 9.80 8.24
CA GLU A 125 -21.00 9.99 8.80
C GLU A 125 -21.78 11.03 7.99
N GLU A 126 -21.17 12.18 7.72
CA GLU A 126 -21.78 13.22 6.88
C GLU A 126 -22.05 12.70 5.46
N LEU A 127 -21.16 11.87 4.94
CA LEU A 127 -21.33 11.25 3.63
C LEU A 127 -22.49 10.25 3.60
N ARG A 128 -22.68 9.47 4.69
CA ARG A 128 -23.82 8.55 4.83
C ARG A 128 -25.17 9.30 4.88
N ALA A 129 -25.16 10.52 5.41
CA ALA A 129 -26.34 11.37 5.46
C ALA A 129 -26.71 12.00 4.10
N ARG A 130 -25.83 11.92 3.10
CA ARG A 130 -25.99 12.52 1.77
C ARG A 130 -25.75 11.54 0.62
N PRO A 131 -26.52 10.45 0.52
CA PRO A 131 -26.33 9.39 -0.48
C PRO A 131 -26.47 9.88 -1.92
N GLU A 132 -27.19 10.98 -2.15
CA GLU A 132 -27.40 11.61 -3.46
C GLU A 132 -26.12 12.14 -4.10
N LEU A 133 -25.06 12.37 -3.30
CA LEU A 133 -23.74 12.81 -3.79
C LEU A 133 -22.90 11.68 -4.39
N LEU A 134 -23.36 10.43 -4.24
CA LEU A 134 -22.64 9.22 -4.58
C LEU A 134 -23.27 8.50 -5.77
N ASN A 135 -22.41 7.94 -6.63
CA ASN A 135 -22.87 6.98 -7.62
C ASN A 135 -22.98 5.56 -7.00
N ARG A 136 -23.58 4.62 -7.75
CA ARG A 136 -23.80 3.24 -7.30
C ARG A 136 -22.54 2.55 -6.76
N HIS A 137 -21.40 2.73 -7.43
CA HIS A 137 -20.11 2.15 -6.98
C HIS A 137 -19.68 2.75 -5.63
N GLN A 138 -19.74 4.07 -5.50
CA GLN A 138 -19.36 4.78 -4.28
C GLN A 138 -20.29 4.46 -3.10
N THR A 139 -21.59 4.27 -3.37
CA THR A 139 -22.56 3.83 -2.35
C THR A 139 -22.21 2.45 -1.81
N LEU A 140 -21.83 1.50 -2.70
CA LEU A 140 -21.35 0.19 -2.27
C LEU A 140 -20.01 0.31 -1.52
N GLY A 141 -19.10 1.15 -2.01
CA GLY A 141 -17.82 1.43 -1.34
C GLY A 141 -18.01 1.97 0.07
N LEU A 142 -18.95 2.88 0.28
CA LEU A 142 -19.27 3.44 1.60
C LEU A 142 -19.93 2.41 2.52
N ARG A 143 -20.81 1.57 1.98
CA ARG A 143 -21.49 0.51 2.75
C ARG A 143 -20.50 -0.51 3.30
N TYR A 144 -19.50 -0.88 2.52
CA TYR A 144 -18.55 -1.95 2.83
C TYR A 144 -17.13 -1.44 3.10
N VAL A 145 -16.98 -0.17 3.55
CA VAL A 145 -15.66 0.43 3.76
C VAL A 145 -14.81 -0.36 4.75
N THR A 146 -15.40 -0.84 5.83
CA THR A 146 -14.69 -1.59 6.87
C THR A 146 -14.25 -2.97 6.37
N GLU A 147 -15.13 -3.65 5.62
CA GLU A 147 -14.83 -4.95 5.03
C GLU A 147 -13.73 -4.85 3.97
N PHE A 148 -13.74 -3.78 3.16
CA PHE A 148 -12.70 -3.57 2.14
C PHE A 148 -11.33 -3.21 2.73
N GLU A 149 -11.28 -2.67 3.94
CA GLU A 149 -10.05 -2.40 4.68
C GLU A 149 -9.49 -3.67 5.36
N SER A 150 -10.34 -4.66 5.61
CA SER A 150 -9.94 -5.91 6.22
C SER A 150 -9.12 -6.76 5.26
N ARG A 151 -7.99 -7.26 5.73
CA ARG A 151 -7.19 -8.21 4.94
C ARG A 151 -7.85 -9.57 4.97
N ILE A 152 -8.01 -10.19 3.80
CA ILE A 152 -8.47 -11.58 3.69
C ILE A 152 -7.40 -12.49 4.29
N PRO A 153 -7.74 -13.34 5.28
CA PRO A 153 -6.80 -14.28 5.86
C PRO A 153 -6.23 -15.22 4.80
N ARG A 154 -4.94 -15.54 4.89
CA ARG A 154 -4.27 -16.37 3.89
C ARG A 154 -4.90 -17.76 3.74
N GLN A 155 -5.41 -18.33 4.83
CA GLN A 155 -6.10 -19.62 4.83
C GLN A 155 -7.40 -19.57 4.00
N GLU A 156 -8.13 -18.46 4.05
CA GLU A 156 -9.34 -18.24 3.27
C GLU A 156 -8.99 -18.14 1.78
N VAL A 157 -7.95 -17.39 1.41
CA VAL A 157 -7.47 -17.32 0.02
C VAL A 157 -7.07 -18.70 -0.49
N ALA A 158 -6.37 -19.50 0.31
CA ALA A 158 -5.99 -20.87 -0.05
C ALA A 158 -7.22 -21.81 -0.19
N ALA A 159 -8.28 -21.60 0.56
CA ALA A 159 -9.53 -22.34 0.41
C ALA A 159 -10.25 -21.99 -0.89
N ILE A 160 -10.31 -20.71 -1.21
CA ILE A 160 -10.87 -20.21 -2.48
C ILE A 160 -10.07 -20.75 -3.67
N GLU A 161 -8.73 -20.69 -3.60
CA GLU A 161 -7.84 -21.22 -4.63
C GLU A 161 -8.15 -22.70 -4.92
N ARG A 162 -8.20 -23.53 -3.90
CA ARG A 162 -8.50 -24.95 -4.04
C ARG A 162 -9.86 -25.20 -4.71
N HIS A 163 -10.87 -24.45 -4.31
CA HIS A 163 -12.21 -24.58 -4.88
C HIS A 163 -12.23 -24.19 -6.36
N VAL A 164 -11.56 -23.08 -6.73
CA VAL A 164 -11.46 -22.63 -8.14
C VAL A 164 -10.70 -23.66 -8.98
N LEU A 165 -9.56 -24.16 -8.50
CA LEU A 165 -8.75 -25.15 -9.21
C LEU A 165 -9.52 -26.46 -9.44
N GLN A 166 -10.26 -26.92 -8.45
CA GLN A 166 -11.13 -28.09 -8.59
C GLN A 166 -12.19 -27.87 -9.69
N ARG A 167 -12.88 -26.73 -9.67
CA ARG A 167 -13.89 -26.41 -10.69
C ARG A 167 -13.32 -26.30 -12.09
N VAL A 168 -12.13 -25.72 -12.23
CA VAL A 168 -11.45 -25.63 -13.52
C VAL A 168 -11.09 -27.02 -14.06
N ALA A 169 -10.62 -27.92 -13.20
CA ALA A 169 -10.31 -29.30 -13.59
C ALA A 169 -11.56 -30.09 -14.03
N GLU A 170 -12.71 -29.85 -13.39
CA GLU A 170 -14.00 -30.46 -13.75
C GLU A 170 -14.52 -29.98 -15.12
N LEU A 171 -14.19 -28.73 -15.54
CA LEU A 171 -14.63 -28.18 -16.82
C LEU A 171 -13.88 -28.81 -18.00
N ASP A 172 -12.57 -28.75 -18.00
CA ASP A 172 -11.71 -29.32 -19.03
C ASP A 172 -10.25 -29.38 -18.53
N GLY A 173 -9.63 -30.54 -18.54
CA GLY A 173 -8.25 -30.75 -18.09
C GLY A 173 -7.17 -29.98 -18.87
N ARG A 174 -7.53 -29.34 -19.98
CA ARG A 174 -6.64 -28.46 -20.77
C ARG A 174 -6.49 -27.08 -20.12
N TYR A 175 -7.43 -26.63 -19.29
CA TYR A 175 -7.35 -25.34 -18.60
C TYR A 175 -6.41 -25.42 -17.42
N ARG A 176 -5.62 -24.36 -17.23
CA ARG A 176 -4.77 -24.16 -16.06
C ARG A 176 -5.14 -22.84 -15.41
N ALA A 177 -5.46 -22.85 -14.13
CA ALA A 177 -5.67 -21.64 -13.34
C ALA A 177 -4.48 -21.40 -12.39
N THR A 178 -4.14 -20.14 -12.21
CA THR A 178 -3.05 -19.73 -11.30
C THR A 178 -3.47 -18.48 -10.55
N VAL A 179 -3.34 -18.50 -9.23
CA VAL A 179 -3.60 -17.33 -8.40
C VAL A 179 -2.49 -16.30 -8.63
N CYS A 180 -2.89 -15.03 -8.79
CA CYS A 180 -2.02 -13.89 -9.06
C CYS A 180 -2.08 -12.86 -7.92
N GLY A 181 -1.28 -11.80 -8.02
CA GLY A 181 -1.28 -10.69 -7.06
C GLY A 181 -0.39 -10.93 -5.83
N SER A 182 -0.67 -10.20 -4.77
CA SER A 182 0.14 -10.18 -3.54
C SER A 182 0.21 -11.53 -2.81
N TYR A 183 -0.80 -12.38 -2.97
CA TYR A 183 -0.79 -13.73 -2.43
C TYR A 183 0.39 -14.55 -2.93
N ARG A 184 0.69 -14.46 -4.24
CA ARG A 184 1.82 -15.15 -4.88
C ARG A 184 3.19 -14.60 -4.45
N SER A 185 3.28 -13.31 -4.22
CA SER A 185 4.56 -12.64 -3.90
C SER A 185 5.18 -13.15 -2.59
N VAL A 186 4.38 -13.66 -1.68
CA VAL A 186 4.82 -14.16 -0.36
C VAL A 186 5.08 -15.68 -0.37
N THR A 187 4.57 -16.42 -1.39
CA THR A 187 4.69 -17.90 -1.43
C THR A 187 5.91 -18.42 -2.19
N GLY A 188 6.58 -17.60 -3.00
CA GLY A 188 7.52 -18.11 -3.99
C GLY A 188 6.81 -18.95 -5.09
N PRO A 189 7.51 -19.40 -6.13
CA PRO A 189 6.91 -20.30 -7.12
C PRO A 189 6.42 -21.57 -6.43
N PRO A 190 5.26 -22.12 -6.80
CA PRO A 190 4.78 -23.38 -6.25
C PRO A 190 5.89 -24.43 -6.42
N SER A 191 6.26 -25.07 -5.32
CA SER A 191 7.16 -26.23 -5.37
C SER A 191 6.57 -27.23 -6.35
N ALA A 192 7.37 -27.68 -7.31
CA ALA A 192 7.01 -28.64 -8.36
C ALA A 192 6.77 -30.08 -7.81
N ALA A 193 6.27 -30.20 -6.58
CA ALA A 193 6.03 -31.44 -5.87
C ALA A 193 4.53 -31.65 -5.60
N ALA A 194 3.73 -31.77 -6.66
CA ALA A 194 2.40 -32.38 -6.61
C ALA A 194 2.01 -32.94 -8.00
N THR A 195 2.93 -33.54 -8.71
CA THR A 195 2.57 -34.56 -9.72
C THR A 195 2.46 -35.88 -8.97
N GLY A 196 1.33 -36.06 -8.29
CA GLY A 196 0.91 -37.36 -7.81
C GLY A 196 0.70 -38.28 -9.02
N GLN A 197 1.65 -39.18 -9.24
CA GLN A 197 1.53 -40.33 -10.09
C GLN A 197 0.32 -41.14 -9.58
N LEU A 198 -0.73 -41.24 -10.39
CA LEU A 198 -1.77 -42.22 -10.20
C LEU A 198 -1.14 -43.63 -10.41
N PRO A 199 -1.32 -44.58 -9.49
CA PRO A 199 -0.90 -45.93 -9.73
C PRO A 199 -1.77 -46.56 -10.82
N GLY A 200 -1.11 -47.10 -11.82
CA GLY A 200 -1.73 -47.85 -12.91
C GLY A 200 -2.43 -49.11 -12.43
N SER A 201 -3.51 -49.41 -13.05
CA SER A 201 -4.09 -50.74 -13.19
C SER A 201 -4.59 -50.92 -14.60
#